data_10d894e00c1229069e80511cecd7583f
#
_entry.id   10d894e00c1229069e80511cecd7583f
#
_cell.length_a   1.000
_cell.length_b   1.000
_cell.length_c   1.000
_cell.angle_alpha   90.00
_cell.angle_beta   90.00
_cell.angle_gamma   90.00
#
_symmetry.space_group_name_H-M   'P 1'
#
loop_
_entity.id
_entity.type
_entity.pdbx_description
1 polymer ?
#
loop_
_entity_poly.entity_id
_entity_poly.type
_entity_poly.pdbx_seq_one_letter_code
_entity_poly.pdbx_strand_id
1 'polypeptide(L)'
;RFEQFIEFAVAVNSLAEHLNRMRLPGLMRICEGLENAALARLGKEKSHPLSAQDVSALQRQMDTLLGAVASAKPQVPDAERRADDPAVAATPDIDWIKPRSVWLFSAGGQPDMVGALCEQLRYFGFQVAEMPWGAKPPEGDMPLAVLFIPSQGEMAPKDFDFISTVRATRPASQLFYLGVPSAIEPIVTLMRAGIDVAIPVEDQSAMVLDRILDLVQNFEQDKHRVLVVEDSRVAAALIQRTLAQHGIDSHVIRDPGTLLHALESYRPDLVLMDMHMPRFSGVEATRVLRQMSAYTTLPIVYLSGASDVAMQVEALRLGGDQFLTKPFNPVLLAAIVKTKIERFRETLRSTRLDGLTGLLNHTAAKSRLHAMVGQLPQHGMLTVAMIDIDHFKSINDTYGHPVGDQVIRALAWLLKGRLRSSDLIGRYGGEEFLIALHGVSPEQARSVIDRIRRDFAALPHAHPGGALHATFSAGMSSYPMPDTAASLTELADGALLQAKRLGRNRVEIAAVP
;
A
#
# COMPACT_ATOMS: atom_id res chain seq x y z
N ARG A 1 31.75 -9.36 -26.44
CA ARG A 1 31.71 -10.31 -25.29
C ARG A 1 31.18 -9.67 -24.01
N PHE A 2 31.50 -8.40 -23.72
CA PHE A 2 30.98 -7.71 -22.54
C PHE A 2 29.48 -7.36 -22.69
N GLU A 3 29.06 -6.92 -23.87
CA GLU A 3 27.64 -6.68 -24.20
C GLU A 3 26.80 -7.97 -24.08
N GLN A 4 27.30 -9.08 -24.56
CA GLN A 4 26.62 -10.38 -24.44
C GLN A 4 26.50 -10.86 -22.99
N PHE A 5 27.42 -10.47 -22.12
CA PHE A 5 27.34 -10.78 -20.70
C PHE A 5 26.31 -9.90 -19.97
N ILE A 6 26.19 -8.64 -20.36
CA ILE A 6 25.13 -7.75 -19.86
C ILE A 6 23.77 -8.27 -20.34
N GLU A 7 23.63 -8.68 -21.60
CA GLU A 7 22.39 -9.29 -22.12
C GLU A 7 22.02 -10.56 -21.35
N PHE A 8 23.01 -11.38 -20.99
CA PHE A 8 22.80 -12.56 -20.16
C PHE A 8 22.29 -12.20 -18.75
N ALA A 9 22.91 -11.24 -18.08
CA ALA A 9 22.50 -10.81 -16.74
C ALA A 9 21.07 -10.22 -16.76
N VAL A 10 20.73 -9.45 -17.78
CA VAL A 10 19.38 -8.90 -18.00
C VAL A 10 18.35 -10.00 -18.25
N ALA A 11 18.72 -11.01 -19.03
CA ALA A 11 17.82 -12.14 -19.31
C ALA A 11 17.53 -12.99 -18.05
N VAL A 12 18.54 -13.20 -17.20
CA VAL A 12 18.39 -13.91 -15.91
C VAL A 12 17.49 -13.15 -14.97
N ASN A 13 17.64 -11.82 -14.87
CA ASN A 13 16.76 -10.98 -14.03
C ASN A 13 15.31 -10.99 -14.56
N SER A 14 15.12 -10.88 -15.87
CA SER A 14 13.78 -10.98 -16.48
C SER A 14 13.10 -12.33 -16.20
N LEU A 15 13.89 -13.41 -16.20
CA LEU A 15 13.39 -14.74 -15.86
C LEU A 15 13.01 -14.84 -14.38
N ALA A 16 13.81 -14.27 -13.47
CA ALA A 16 13.52 -14.22 -12.05
C ALA A 16 12.19 -13.50 -11.77
N GLU A 17 11.93 -12.38 -12.45
CA GLU A 17 10.65 -11.65 -12.34
C GLU A 17 9.46 -12.47 -12.87
N HIS A 18 9.62 -13.21 -13.97
CA HIS A 18 8.57 -14.09 -14.49
C HIS A 18 8.27 -15.24 -13.53
N LEU A 19 9.29 -15.84 -12.93
CA LEU A 19 9.16 -16.90 -11.94
C LEU A 19 8.51 -16.40 -10.65
N ASN A 20 8.77 -15.15 -10.26
CA ASN A 20 8.11 -14.49 -9.15
C ASN A 20 6.60 -14.30 -9.42
N ARG A 21 6.23 -13.87 -10.63
CA ARG A 21 4.81 -13.76 -11.03
C ARG A 21 4.09 -15.10 -11.05
N MET A 22 4.80 -16.17 -11.40
CA MET A 22 4.28 -17.54 -11.39
C MET A 22 4.29 -18.19 -10.01
N ARG A 23 4.76 -17.49 -8.96
CA ARG A 23 4.86 -17.96 -7.57
C ARG A 23 5.69 -19.26 -7.43
N LEU A 24 6.82 -19.32 -8.09
CA LEU A 24 7.76 -20.45 -8.04
C LEU A 24 9.04 -20.08 -7.26
N PRO A 25 8.97 -19.97 -5.91
CA PRO A 25 10.06 -19.40 -5.09
C PRO A 25 11.36 -20.22 -5.13
N GLY A 26 11.28 -21.51 -5.36
CA GLY A 26 12.46 -22.38 -5.52
C GLY A 26 13.28 -22.03 -6.77
N LEU A 27 12.60 -21.77 -7.87
CA LEU A 27 13.24 -21.37 -9.14
C LEU A 27 13.76 -19.93 -9.05
N MET A 28 13.05 -19.04 -8.37
CA MET A 28 13.46 -17.66 -8.13
C MET A 28 14.81 -17.59 -7.39
N ARG A 29 15.01 -18.40 -6.34
CA ARG A 29 16.31 -18.44 -5.61
C ARG A 29 17.48 -18.89 -6.48
N ILE A 30 17.25 -19.83 -7.40
CA ILE A 30 18.30 -20.26 -8.33
C ILE A 30 18.64 -19.12 -9.30
N CYS A 31 17.63 -18.37 -9.78
CA CYS A 31 17.82 -17.18 -10.61
C CYS A 31 18.55 -16.07 -9.87
N GLU A 32 18.19 -15.77 -8.63
CA GLU A 32 18.87 -14.77 -7.78
C GLU A 32 20.33 -15.17 -7.51
N GLY A 33 20.58 -16.45 -7.28
CA GLY A 33 21.94 -16.99 -7.15
C GLY A 33 22.78 -16.79 -8.42
N LEU A 34 22.16 -16.98 -9.57
CA LEU A 34 22.79 -16.79 -10.89
C LEU A 34 23.05 -15.31 -11.17
N GLU A 35 22.10 -14.44 -10.84
CA GLU A 35 22.21 -12.99 -10.95
C GLU A 35 23.31 -12.44 -10.07
N ASN A 36 23.33 -12.81 -8.78
CA ASN A 36 24.37 -12.40 -7.84
C ASN A 36 25.76 -12.87 -8.28
N ALA A 37 25.87 -14.09 -8.82
CA ALA A 37 27.12 -14.61 -9.37
C ALA A 37 27.57 -13.85 -10.63
N ALA A 38 26.65 -13.37 -11.45
CA ALA A 38 26.94 -12.52 -12.59
C ALA A 38 27.34 -11.10 -12.15
N LEU A 39 26.59 -10.48 -11.24
CA LEU A 39 26.86 -9.14 -10.72
C LEU A 39 28.20 -9.03 -9.96
N ALA A 40 28.55 -10.05 -9.17
CA ALA A 40 29.85 -10.09 -8.48
C ALA A 40 31.06 -10.04 -9.42
N ARG A 41 30.88 -10.37 -10.69
CA ARG A 41 31.90 -10.34 -11.73
C ARG A 41 31.95 -9.05 -12.54
N LEU A 42 30.85 -8.27 -12.53
CA LEU A 42 30.79 -6.93 -13.15
C LEU A 42 31.57 -5.87 -12.37
N GLY A 43 31.73 -6.05 -11.05
CA GLY A 43 32.41 -5.10 -10.17
C GLY A 43 33.93 -5.14 -10.17
N LYS A 44 34.56 -6.11 -10.84
CA LYS A 44 36.01 -6.21 -10.96
C LYS A 44 36.46 -5.63 -12.30
N GLU A 45 37.28 -4.59 -12.24
CA GLU A 45 37.90 -3.79 -13.31
C GLU A 45 37.66 -4.20 -14.77
N LYS A 46 37.39 -3.22 -15.62
CA LYS A 46 37.02 -3.27 -17.05
C LYS A 46 37.99 -4.05 -18.01
N SER A 47 39.00 -4.76 -17.51
CA SER A 47 40.12 -5.27 -18.32
C SER A 47 40.32 -6.79 -18.33
N HIS A 48 39.56 -7.58 -17.58
CA HIS A 48 39.79 -9.04 -17.60
C HIS A 48 38.63 -9.79 -18.26
N PRO A 49 38.91 -10.59 -19.33
CA PRO A 49 37.90 -11.48 -19.89
C PRO A 49 37.50 -12.55 -18.86
N LEU A 50 36.24 -12.94 -18.85
CA LEU A 50 35.72 -14.03 -18.02
C LEU A 50 36.63 -15.27 -18.19
N SER A 51 37.10 -15.84 -17.10
CA SER A 51 37.88 -17.06 -17.14
C SER A 51 37.03 -18.25 -17.59
N ALA A 52 37.64 -19.27 -18.16
CA ALA A 52 36.94 -20.50 -18.54
C ALA A 52 36.26 -21.18 -17.32
N GLN A 53 36.80 -20.98 -16.12
CA GLN A 53 36.22 -21.47 -14.87
C GLN A 53 34.95 -20.69 -14.50
N ASP A 54 34.91 -19.37 -14.72
CA ASP A 54 33.73 -18.55 -14.46
C ASP A 54 32.57 -18.90 -15.40
N VAL A 55 32.86 -19.08 -16.68
CA VAL A 55 31.89 -19.52 -17.68
C VAL A 55 31.32 -20.90 -17.32
N SER A 56 32.18 -21.84 -16.94
CA SER A 56 31.75 -23.19 -16.53
C SER A 56 30.94 -23.20 -15.22
N ALA A 57 31.18 -22.25 -14.32
CA ALA A 57 30.39 -22.09 -13.08
C ALA A 57 29.00 -21.55 -13.37
N LEU A 58 28.88 -20.53 -14.22
CA LEU A 58 27.60 -19.96 -14.65
C LEU A 58 26.77 -20.96 -15.47
N GLN A 59 27.43 -21.74 -16.31
CA GLN A 59 26.80 -22.80 -17.11
C GLN A 59 26.15 -23.85 -16.21
N ARG A 60 26.86 -24.34 -15.18
CA ARG A 60 26.34 -25.33 -14.22
C ARG A 60 25.11 -24.78 -13.45
N GLN A 61 25.12 -23.52 -13.08
CA GLN A 61 23.94 -22.88 -12.42
C GLN A 61 22.77 -22.76 -13.38
N MET A 62 23.03 -22.45 -14.66
CA MET A 62 21.99 -22.41 -15.69
C MET A 62 21.40 -23.81 -15.95
N ASP A 63 22.24 -24.84 -16.02
CA ASP A 63 21.79 -26.22 -16.20
C ASP A 63 20.92 -26.69 -15.01
N THR A 64 21.28 -26.26 -13.79
CA THR A 64 20.47 -26.48 -12.58
C THR A 64 19.10 -25.80 -12.68
N LEU A 65 19.05 -24.57 -13.16
CA LEU A 65 17.81 -23.83 -13.36
C LEU A 65 16.93 -24.50 -14.42
N LEU A 66 17.50 -24.87 -15.56
CA LEU A 66 16.79 -25.56 -16.64
C LEU A 66 16.22 -26.92 -16.19
N GLY A 67 16.98 -27.68 -15.42
CA GLY A 67 16.54 -28.94 -14.82
C GLY A 67 15.40 -28.75 -13.83
N ALA A 68 15.44 -27.70 -13.01
CA ALA A 68 14.39 -27.36 -12.06
C ALA A 68 13.12 -26.85 -12.75
N VAL A 69 13.24 -26.07 -13.84
CA VAL A 69 12.09 -25.63 -14.66
C VAL A 69 11.43 -26.81 -15.36
N ALA A 70 12.21 -27.75 -15.89
CA ALA A 70 11.67 -28.95 -16.56
C ALA A 70 10.91 -29.89 -15.61
N SER A 71 11.26 -29.87 -14.32
CA SER A 71 10.59 -30.68 -13.28
C SER A 71 9.42 -29.97 -12.60
N ALA A 72 9.24 -28.64 -12.80
CA ALA A 72 8.13 -27.88 -12.26
C ALA A 72 6.87 -28.17 -13.07
N LYS A 73 5.95 -29.00 -12.54
CA LYS A 73 4.61 -29.12 -13.11
C LYS A 73 3.84 -27.82 -12.90
N PRO A 74 3.17 -27.26 -13.92
CA PRO A 74 2.30 -26.11 -13.74
C PRO A 74 1.12 -26.53 -12.83
N GLN A 75 1.03 -25.96 -11.64
CA GLN A 75 -0.20 -26.02 -10.85
C GLN A 75 -1.20 -25.08 -11.49
N VAL A 76 -2.14 -25.65 -12.25
CA VAL A 76 -3.35 -24.96 -12.69
C VAL A 76 -4.18 -24.70 -11.43
N PRO A 77 -4.59 -23.46 -11.12
CA PRO A 77 -5.49 -23.20 -10.01
C PRO A 77 -6.83 -23.87 -10.31
N ASP A 78 -7.31 -24.73 -9.40
CA ASP A 78 -8.67 -25.28 -9.41
C ASP A 78 -9.72 -24.17 -9.12
N ALA A 79 -9.94 -23.30 -10.09
CA ALA A 79 -10.94 -22.23 -10.05
C ALA A 79 -12.21 -22.57 -10.85
N GLU A 80 -12.34 -23.81 -11.37
CA GLU A 80 -13.48 -24.19 -12.21
C GLU A 80 -14.28 -25.41 -11.69
N ARG A 81 -14.36 -25.63 -10.38
CA ARG A 81 -15.30 -26.63 -9.85
C ARG A 81 -15.93 -26.16 -8.55
N ARG A 82 -16.86 -25.19 -8.63
CA ARG A 82 -17.96 -24.97 -7.67
C ARG A 82 -18.93 -23.90 -8.21
N ALA A 83 -19.57 -24.22 -9.31
CA ALA A 83 -20.80 -23.57 -9.71
C ALA A 83 -21.89 -24.65 -9.63
N ASP A 84 -22.53 -24.75 -8.46
CA ASP A 84 -23.87 -25.31 -8.27
C ASP A 84 -24.15 -25.45 -6.76
N ASP A 85 -24.45 -24.30 -6.12
CA ASP A 85 -25.19 -24.25 -4.87
C ASP A 85 -26.08 -22.99 -4.85
N PRO A 86 -27.41 -23.13 -5.09
CA PRO A 86 -28.30 -21.97 -5.21
C PRO A 86 -28.92 -21.60 -3.87
N ALA A 87 -28.13 -21.18 -2.91
CA ALA A 87 -28.64 -20.62 -1.64
C ALA A 87 -27.62 -19.74 -0.91
N VAL A 88 -27.02 -18.78 -1.57
CA VAL A 88 -26.40 -17.64 -0.87
C VAL A 88 -26.93 -16.38 -1.52
N ALA A 89 -27.86 -15.72 -0.81
CA ALA A 89 -28.39 -14.42 -1.19
C ALA A 89 -27.23 -13.48 -1.51
N ALA A 90 -27.28 -12.87 -2.68
CA ALA A 90 -26.30 -11.93 -3.21
C ALA A 90 -25.97 -10.84 -2.17
N THR A 91 -24.84 -11.00 -1.50
CA THR A 91 -24.17 -9.88 -0.83
C THR A 91 -23.61 -8.99 -1.93
N PRO A 92 -23.85 -7.67 -1.90
CA PRO A 92 -23.26 -6.78 -2.88
C PRO A 92 -21.74 -6.94 -2.85
N ASP A 93 -21.12 -7.03 -4.03
CA ASP A 93 -19.69 -7.15 -4.25
C ASP A 93 -18.91 -6.19 -3.35
N ILE A 94 -18.44 -6.68 -2.22
CA ILE A 94 -17.48 -6.01 -1.36
C ILE A 94 -16.10 -6.51 -1.83
N ASP A 95 -15.62 -5.92 -2.89
CA ASP A 95 -14.40 -6.35 -3.60
C ASP A 95 -13.10 -5.91 -2.89
N TRP A 96 -13.20 -5.44 -1.62
CA TRP A 96 -12.10 -4.78 -0.93
C TRP A 96 -11.17 -5.71 -0.14
N ILE A 97 -11.68 -6.83 0.33
CA ILE A 97 -10.88 -7.73 1.17
C ILE A 97 -11.04 -9.14 0.63
N LYS A 98 -10.12 -9.54 -0.24
CA LYS A 98 -9.92 -10.97 -0.50
C LYS A 98 -9.54 -11.60 0.85
N PRO A 99 -10.20 -12.72 1.26
CA PRO A 99 -9.86 -13.36 2.51
C PRO A 99 -8.37 -13.68 2.52
N ARG A 100 -7.63 -13.06 3.44
CA ARG A 100 -6.18 -13.22 3.56
C ARG A 100 -5.88 -13.91 4.86
N SER A 101 -5.00 -14.90 4.80
CA SER A 101 -4.60 -15.69 5.96
C SER A 101 -3.60 -14.90 6.82
N VAL A 102 -3.81 -14.92 8.12
CA VAL A 102 -2.88 -14.42 9.15
C VAL A 102 -2.66 -15.55 10.15
N TRP A 103 -1.40 -15.87 10.39
CA TRP A 103 -1.05 -16.88 11.39
C TRP A 103 -0.60 -16.23 12.67
N LEU A 104 -0.97 -16.83 13.79
CA LEU A 104 -0.62 -16.36 15.12
C LEU A 104 -0.06 -17.52 15.93
N PHE A 105 1.21 -17.40 16.33
CA PHE A 105 1.87 -18.33 17.24
C PHE A 105 1.92 -17.72 18.65
N SER A 106 1.20 -18.34 19.60
CA SER A 106 1.14 -17.88 20.99
C SER A 106 1.76 -18.88 21.95
N ALA A 107 2.56 -18.38 22.89
CA ALA A 107 3.11 -19.17 23.99
C ALA A 107 2.22 -19.19 25.25
N GLY A 108 0.97 -18.71 25.17
CA GLY A 108 -0.02 -18.77 26.24
C GLY A 108 0.09 -17.68 27.31
N GLY A 109 0.96 -16.69 27.14
CA GLY A 109 1.23 -15.67 28.16
C GLY A 109 0.21 -14.55 28.32
N GLN A 110 -0.71 -14.32 27.36
CA GLN A 110 -1.67 -13.21 27.33
C GLN A 110 -2.97 -13.62 26.61
N PRO A 111 -3.77 -14.53 27.17
CA PRO A 111 -4.93 -15.11 26.47
C PRO A 111 -5.98 -14.05 26.07
N ASP A 112 -6.23 -13.05 26.93
CA ASP A 112 -7.25 -12.02 26.67
C ASP A 112 -6.84 -11.09 25.51
N MET A 113 -5.56 -10.73 25.42
CA MET A 113 -5.04 -9.92 24.32
C MET A 113 -5.04 -10.70 23.00
N VAL A 114 -4.63 -11.97 23.04
CA VAL A 114 -4.64 -12.86 21.85
C VAL A 114 -6.05 -13.04 21.32
N GLY A 115 -7.01 -13.32 22.21
CA GLY A 115 -8.42 -13.46 21.86
C GLY A 115 -8.99 -12.20 21.20
N ALA A 116 -8.77 -11.04 21.83
CA ALA A 116 -9.23 -9.75 21.31
C ALA A 116 -8.61 -9.41 19.94
N LEU A 117 -7.30 -9.66 19.76
CA LEU A 117 -6.62 -9.43 18.49
C LEU A 117 -7.16 -10.37 17.39
N CYS A 118 -7.37 -11.64 17.69
CA CYS A 118 -7.95 -12.62 16.76
C CYS A 118 -9.38 -12.23 16.37
N GLU A 119 -10.21 -11.78 17.29
CA GLU A 119 -11.57 -11.32 17.01
C GLU A 119 -11.56 -10.08 16.12
N GLN A 120 -10.71 -9.11 16.41
CA GLN A 120 -10.54 -7.91 15.59
C GLN A 120 -10.10 -8.27 14.16
N LEU A 121 -9.07 -9.11 14.00
CA LEU A 121 -8.60 -9.53 12.68
C LEU A 121 -9.71 -10.26 11.89
N ARG A 122 -10.44 -11.17 12.54
CA ARG A 122 -11.58 -11.88 11.91
C ARG A 122 -12.69 -10.93 11.51
N TYR A 123 -12.97 -9.93 12.35
CA TYR A 123 -13.96 -8.90 12.07
C TYR A 123 -13.61 -8.09 10.79
N PHE A 124 -12.32 -7.85 10.56
CA PHE A 124 -11.82 -7.20 9.34
C PHE A 124 -11.68 -8.15 8.14
N GLY A 125 -12.21 -9.36 8.23
CA GLY A 125 -12.24 -10.32 7.12
C GLY A 125 -10.97 -11.15 6.94
N PHE A 126 -10.04 -11.12 7.90
CA PHE A 126 -8.87 -12.00 7.87
C PHE A 126 -9.22 -13.41 8.34
N GLN A 127 -8.61 -14.40 7.68
CA GLN A 127 -8.65 -15.79 8.14
C GLN A 127 -7.50 -16.00 9.14
N VAL A 128 -7.83 -16.00 10.43
CA VAL A 128 -6.84 -16.14 11.50
C VAL A 128 -6.69 -17.58 11.92
N ALA A 129 -5.49 -18.13 11.73
CA ALA A 129 -5.08 -19.44 12.24
C ALA A 129 -4.23 -19.23 13.52
N GLU A 130 -4.82 -19.58 14.67
CA GLU A 130 -4.14 -19.55 15.95
C GLU A 130 -3.46 -20.91 16.23
N MET A 131 -2.19 -20.86 16.59
CA MET A 131 -1.34 -22.03 16.81
C MET A 131 -0.51 -21.88 18.07
N PRO A 132 -0.24 -22.98 18.78
CA PRO A 132 0.69 -22.94 19.91
C PRO A 132 2.12 -22.66 19.43
N TRP A 133 2.93 -22.04 20.29
CA TRP A 133 4.33 -21.76 20.01
C TRP A 133 5.11 -23.02 19.63
N GLY A 134 5.87 -22.96 18.55
CA GLY A 134 6.64 -24.11 18.07
C GLY A 134 5.85 -25.12 17.24
N ALA A 135 4.56 -24.91 17.00
CA ALA A 135 3.77 -25.78 16.12
C ALA A 135 4.26 -25.72 14.66
N LYS A 136 4.16 -26.86 13.96
CA LYS A 136 4.51 -26.90 12.53
C LYS A 136 3.54 -26.03 11.73
N PRO A 137 4.06 -25.09 10.89
CA PRO A 137 3.21 -24.28 10.04
C PRO A 137 2.37 -25.13 9.07
N PRO A 138 1.11 -24.73 8.77
CA PRO A 138 0.27 -25.43 7.80
C PRO A 138 0.96 -25.54 6.43
N GLU A 139 0.81 -26.68 5.75
CA GLU A 139 1.36 -26.88 4.40
C GLU A 139 0.42 -26.25 3.36
N GLY A 140 1.02 -25.56 2.38
CA GLY A 140 0.29 -25.03 1.21
C GLY A 140 -0.31 -23.63 1.36
N ASP A 141 -0.49 -23.10 2.57
CA ASP A 141 -1.00 -21.74 2.78
C ASP A 141 0.16 -20.71 2.88
N MET A 142 -0.02 -19.56 2.25
CA MET A 142 0.92 -18.43 2.30
C MET A 142 0.25 -17.25 3.00
N PRO A 143 0.44 -17.12 4.33
CA PRO A 143 -0.19 -16.05 5.08
C PRO A 143 0.41 -14.69 4.68
N LEU A 144 -0.43 -13.65 4.73
CA LEU A 144 0.02 -12.26 4.56
C LEU A 144 0.99 -11.87 5.68
N ALA A 145 0.65 -12.24 6.91
CA ALA A 145 1.40 -11.94 8.10
C ALA A 145 1.48 -13.14 9.04
N VAL A 146 2.59 -13.24 9.77
CA VAL A 146 2.79 -14.21 10.85
C VAL A 146 3.12 -13.44 12.13
N LEU A 147 2.34 -13.62 13.18
CA LEU A 147 2.47 -12.95 14.46
C LEU A 147 3.08 -13.93 15.49
N PHE A 148 4.14 -13.51 16.14
CA PHE A 148 4.77 -14.23 17.25
C PHE A 148 4.48 -13.52 18.56
N ILE A 149 3.76 -14.19 19.45
CA ILE A 149 3.43 -13.68 20.81
C ILE A 149 4.10 -14.58 21.83
N PRO A 150 5.24 -14.17 22.40
CA PRO A 150 5.98 -14.97 23.36
C PRO A 150 5.27 -15.06 24.71
N SER A 151 5.69 -16.01 25.54
CA SER A 151 5.44 -15.96 26.99
C SER A 151 6.26 -14.83 27.62
N GLN A 152 5.83 -14.34 28.77
CA GLN A 152 6.63 -13.40 29.56
C GLN A 152 7.95 -14.05 29.97
N GLY A 153 9.10 -13.47 29.57
CA GLY A 153 10.43 -13.96 29.90
C GLY A 153 11.45 -13.72 28.79
N GLU A 154 12.72 -14.06 29.05
CA GLU A 154 13.79 -14.00 28.08
C GLU A 154 13.60 -15.09 27.01
N MET A 155 13.85 -14.74 25.73
CA MET A 155 13.81 -15.68 24.63
C MET A 155 14.91 -16.73 24.74
N ALA A 156 14.53 -17.98 24.60
CA ALA A 156 15.49 -19.09 24.53
C ALA A 156 16.07 -19.24 23.09
N PRO A 157 17.27 -19.81 22.93
CA PRO A 157 17.85 -20.06 21.60
C PRO A 157 16.93 -20.81 20.63
N LYS A 158 16.15 -21.78 21.13
CA LYS A 158 15.16 -22.54 20.37
C LYS A 158 14.04 -21.67 19.76
N ASP A 159 13.75 -20.51 20.33
CA ASP A 159 12.71 -19.60 19.85
C ASP A 159 13.20 -18.87 18.60
N PHE A 160 14.48 -18.52 18.54
CA PHE A 160 15.10 -17.96 17.33
C PHE A 160 15.19 -18.97 16.21
N ASP A 161 15.49 -20.25 16.50
CA ASP A 161 15.49 -21.33 15.53
C ASP A 161 14.10 -21.55 14.93
N PHE A 162 13.06 -21.48 15.76
CA PHE A 162 11.68 -21.57 15.29
C PHE A 162 11.32 -20.41 14.35
N ILE A 163 11.60 -19.17 14.72
CA ILE A 163 11.37 -17.98 13.87
C ILE A 163 12.12 -18.12 12.53
N SER A 164 13.39 -18.51 12.57
CA SER A 164 14.21 -18.71 11.37
C SER A 164 13.65 -19.81 10.46
N THR A 165 13.09 -20.87 11.03
CA THR A 165 12.44 -21.95 10.29
C THR A 165 11.16 -21.45 9.59
N VAL A 166 10.34 -20.66 10.27
CA VAL A 166 9.14 -20.04 9.68
C VAL A 166 9.54 -19.08 8.56
N ARG A 167 10.56 -18.23 8.78
CA ARG A 167 11.10 -17.35 7.74
C ARG A 167 11.56 -18.13 6.50
N ALA A 168 12.30 -19.20 6.69
CA ALA A 168 12.80 -20.02 5.58
C ALA A 168 11.66 -20.66 4.77
N THR A 169 10.57 -21.05 5.42
CA THR A 169 9.41 -21.68 4.77
C THR A 169 8.41 -20.68 4.21
N ARG A 170 8.38 -19.43 4.72
CA ARG A 170 7.44 -18.36 4.34
C ARG A 170 8.18 -17.05 4.05
N PRO A 171 9.01 -17.00 3.01
CA PRO A 171 9.85 -15.83 2.71
C PRO A 171 9.06 -14.58 2.30
N ALA A 172 7.86 -14.75 1.73
CA ALA A 172 7.01 -13.65 1.27
C ALA A 172 6.07 -13.10 2.35
N SER A 173 5.89 -13.79 3.48
CA SER A 173 5.06 -13.33 4.59
C SER A 173 5.80 -12.31 5.44
N GLN A 174 5.10 -11.30 5.95
CA GLN A 174 5.68 -10.40 6.96
C GLN A 174 5.60 -11.02 8.36
N LEU A 175 6.75 -11.05 9.05
CA LEU A 175 6.89 -11.64 10.36
C LEU A 175 6.93 -10.55 11.42
N PHE A 176 5.98 -10.59 12.35
CA PHE A 176 5.82 -9.67 13.47
C PHE A 176 6.17 -10.37 14.76
N TYR A 177 6.90 -9.69 15.63
CA TYR A 177 7.14 -10.14 17.00
C TYR A 177 6.59 -9.11 17.99
N LEU A 178 5.71 -9.55 18.89
CA LEU A 178 5.03 -8.70 19.85
C LEU A 178 5.67 -8.82 21.23
N GLY A 179 5.76 -7.70 21.95
CA GLY A 179 6.22 -7.72 23.33
C GLY A 179 7.74 -7.69 23.48
N VAL A 180 8.46 -7.06 22.55
CA VAL A 180 9.89 -6.84 22.68
C VAL A 180 10.19 -5.67 23.62
N PRO A 181 11.25 -5.75 24.47
CA PRO A 181 11.74 -4.59 25.21
C PRO A 181 12.18 -3.47 24.25
N SER A 182 11.95 -2.20 24.63
CA SER A 182 12.36 -1.03 23.85
C SER A 182 13.88 -0.80 23.93
N ALA A 183 14.66 -1.77 23.45
CA ALA A 183 16.13 -1.75 23.42
C ALA A 183 16.62 -2.24 22.06
N ILE A 184 17.76 -1.70 21.59
CA ILE A 184 18.29 -1.99 20.25
C ILE A 184 18.72 -3.46 20.09
N GLU A 185 19.41 -4.02 21.08
CA GLU A 185 20.01 -5.37 20.99
C GLU A 185 18.98 -6.49 20.79
N PRO A 186 17.88 -6.58 21.55
CA PRO A 186 16.82 -7.57 21.31
C PRO A 186 16.20 -7.42 19.94
N ILE A 187 15.93 -6.19 19.50
CA ILE A 187 15.32 -5.90 18.19
C ILE A 187 16.24 -6.38 17.05
N VAL A 188 17.53 -6.05 17.12
CA VAL A 188 18.52 -6.48 16.10
C VAL A 188 18.64 -8.00 16.06
N THR A 189 18.60 -8.65 17.22
CA THR A 189 18.67 -10.12 17.31
C THR A 189 17.46 -10.78 16.63
N LEU A 190 16.26 -10.24 16.88
CA LEU A 190 15.02 -10.68 16.22
C LEU A 190 15.06 -10.46 14.70
N MET A 191 15.55 -9.30 14.25
CA MET A 191 15.72 -9.02 12.82
C MET A 191 16.68 -10.02 12.15
N ARG A 192 17.77 -10.39 12.82
CA ARG A 192 18.69 -11.43 12.34
C ARG A 192 18.05 -12.81 12.27
N ALA A 193 17.10 -13.12 13.14
CA ALA A 193 16.30 -14.35 13.08
C ALA A 193 15.24 -14.32 11.96
N GLY A 194 14.99 -13.15 11.35
CA GLY A 194 14.07 -13.00 10.22
C GLY A 194 12.76 -12.26 10.55
N ILE A 195 12.65 -11.61 11.69
CA ILE A 195 11.53 -10.72 12.01
C ILE A 195 11.64 -9.43 11.18
N ASP A 196 10.53 -9.00 10.58
CA ASP A 196 10.45 -7.75 9.84
C ASP A 196 10.03 -6.58 10.74
N VAL A 197 9.13 -6.84 11.70
CA VAL A 197 8.57 -5.82 12.58
C VAL A 197 8.56 -6.31 14.04
N ALA A 198 9.31 -5.64 14.89
CA ALA A 198 9.30 -5.87 16.34
C ALA A 198 8.45 -4.78 17.01
N ILE A 199 7.43 -5.19 17.77
CA ILE A 199 6.47 -4.30 18.43
C ILE A 199 6.72 -4.30 19.92
N PRO A 200 6.98 -3.14 20.56
CA PRO A 200 7.20 -3.04 21.99
C PRO A 200 5.98 -3.46 22.82
N VAL A 201 6.23 -3.78 24.09
CA VAL A 201 5.19 -4.23 25.05
C VAL A 201 4.08 -3.19 25.23
N GLU A 202 4.39 -1.91 25.07
CA GLU A 202 3.50 -0.78 25.38
C GLU A 202 2.45 -0.52 24.31
N ASP A 203 2.66 -0.99 23.04
CA ASP A 203 1.87 -0.61 21.87
C ASP A 203 1.18 -1.80 21.14
N GLN A 204 1.04 -2.93 21.78
CA GLN A 204 0.91 -4.25 21.15
C GLN A 204 -0.27 -4.41 20.17
N SER A 205 -1.51 -4.12 20.53
CA SER A 205 -2.65 -4.52 19.68
C SER A 205 -2.97 -3.53 18.56
N ALA A 206 -2.91 -2.24 18.83
CA ALA A 206 -3.25 -1.20 17.88
C ALA A 206 -2.23 -1.11 16.74
N MET A 207 -0.91 -1.17 17.04
CA MET A 207 0.14 -1.17 16.02
C MET A 207 0.13 -2.41 15.14
N VAL A 208 -0.21 -3.59 15.67
CA VAL A 208 -0.29 -4.83 14.87
C VAL A 208 -1.33 -4.69 13.79
N LEU A 209 -2.52 -4.27 14.17
CA LEU A 209 -3.63 -4.10 13.25
C LEU A 209 -3.25 -3.09 12.16
N ASP A 210 -2.77 -1.91 12.52
CA ASP A 210 -2.33 -0.88 11.57
C ASP A 210 -1.32 -1.41 10.56
N ARG A 211 -0.29 -2.12 11.03
CA ARG A 211 0.75 -2.66 10.17
C ARG A 211 0.24 -3.75 9.22
N ILE A 212 -0.62 -4.65 9.70
CA ILE A 212 -1.24 -5.67 8.85
C ILE A 212 -2.10 -5.00 7.77
N LEU A 213 -2.76 -3.93 8.11
CA LEU A 213 -3.66 -3.21 7.23
C LEU A 213 -2.87 -2.34 6.24
N ASP A 214 -1.77 -1.75 6.64
CA ASP A 214 -0.80 -1.10 5.74
C ASP A 214 -0.26 -2.10 4.70
N LEU A 215 -0.02 -3.35 5.11
CA LEU A 215 0.37 -4.40 4.17
C LEU A 215 -0.68 -4.67 3.11
N VAL A 216 -1.96 -4.73 3.51
CA VAL A 216 -3.06 -4.90 2.55
C VAL A 216 -3.08 -3.76 1.54
N GLN A 217 -2.96 -2.52 2.01
CA GLN A 217 -2.93 -1.34 1.13
C GLN A 217 -1.70 -1.33 0.21
N ASN A 218 -0.56 -1.78 0.69
CA ASN A 218 0.67 -1.84 -0.11
C ASN A 218 0.65 -2.96 -1.16
N PHE A 219 -0.08 -4.05 -0.92
CA PHE A 219 -0.26 -5.13 -1.91
C PHE A 219 -1.21 -4.76 -3.06
N GLU A 220 -2.08 -3.78 -2.87
CA GLU A 220 -3.03 -3.27 -3.86
C GLU A 220 -2.52 -2.03 -4.60
N GLN A 221 -1.22 -1.67 -4.45
CA GLN A 221 -0.67 -0.50 -5.10
C GLN A 221 -0.73 -0.62 -6.61
N ASP A 222 -1.31 0.42 -7.25
CA ASP A 222 -1.21 0.66 -8.68
C ASP A 222 0.24 0.56 -9.15
N LYS A 223 0.45 -0.02 -10.33
CA LYS A 223 1.76 -0.07 -10.97
C LYS A 223 2.39 1.32 -10.95
N HIS A 224 3.70 1.39 -10.73
CA HIS A 224 4.46 2.63 -10.87
C HIS A 224 4.32 3.16 -12.30
N ARG A 225 3.93 4.41 -12.48
CA ARG A 225 3.67 5.03 -13.77
C ARG A 225 4.70 6.10 -14.05
N VAL A 226 5.46 5.96 -15.11
CA VAL A 226 6.54 6.87 -15.49
C VAL A 226 6.26 7.49 -16.85
N LEU A 227 6.27 8.82 -16.91
CA LEU A 227 6.26 9.53 -18.18
C LEU A 227 7.70 9.76 -18.63
N VAL A 228 8.04 9.28 -19.81
CA VAL A 228 9.37 9.44 -20.42
C VAL A 228 9.28 10.49 -21.52
N VAL A 229 10.06 11.56 -21.38
CA VAL A 229 10.18 12.63 -22.37
C VAL A 229 11.57 12.55 -22.99
N GLU A 230 11.66 11.98 -24.18
CA GLU A 230 12.92 11.64 -24.84
C GLU A 230 12.70 11.67 -26.36
N ASP A 231 13.42 12.51 -27.09
CA ASP A 231 13.29 12.67 -28.54
C ASP A 231 13.93 11.54 -29.35
N SER A 232 15.00 10.93 -28.81
CA SER A 232 15.69 9.79 -29.42
C SER A 232 14.85 8.51 -29.32
N ARG A 233 14.50 7.95 -30.49
CA ARG A 233 13.76 6.67 -30.56
C ARG A 233 14.50 5.51 -29.89
N VAL A 234 15.81 5.48 -30.03
CA VAL A 234 16.66 4.40 -29.49
C VAL A 234 16.74 4.51 -27.98
N ALA A 235 16.99 5.71 -27.45
CA ALA A 235 17.06 5.94 -26.01
C ALA A 235 15.70 5.69 -25.35
N ALA A 236 14.62 6.21 -25.92
CA ALA A 236 13.25 5.99 -25.43
C ALA A 236 12.88 4.50 -25.37
N ALA A 237 13.20 3.74 -26.41
CA ALA A 237 12.94 2.28 -26.45
C ALA A 237 13.75 1.52 -25.39
N LEU A 238 15.01 1.91 -25.16
CA LEU A 238 15.86 1.32 -24.12
C LEU A 238 15.29 1.60 -22.73
N ILE A 239 14.93 2.85 -22.44
CA ILE A 239 14.30 3.25 -21.16
C ILE A 239 13.02 2.48 -20.93
N GLN A 240 12.13 2.45 -21.92
CA GLN A 240 10.83 1.78 -21.82
C GLN A 240 11.01 0.27 -21.56
N ARG A 241 11.93 -0.38 -22.27
CA ARG A 241 12.26 -1.78 -22.05
C ARG A 241 12.81 -2.03 -20.65
N THR A 242 13.71 -1.18 -20.18
CA THR A 242 14.28 -1.28 -18.82
C THR A 242 13.21 -1.14 -17.75
N LEU A 243 12.34 -0.14 -17.86
CA LEU A 243 11.25 0.08 -16.90
C LEU A 243 10.27 -1.09 -16.88
N ALA A 244 9.89 -1.59 -18.06
CA ALA A 244 8.98 -2.74 -18.19
C ALA A 244 9.56 -4.02 -17.56
N GLN A 245 10.88 -4.28 -17.71
CA GLN A 245 11.58 -5.39 -17.06
C GLN A 245 11.51 -5.35 -15.54
N HIS A 246 11.38 -4.15 -14.95
CA HIS A 246 11.26 -3.95 -13.51
C HIS A 246 9.82 -3.73 -13.02
N GLY A 247 8.81 -4.05 -13.85
CA GLY A 247 7.41 -3.96 -13.48
C GLY A 247 6.86 -2.53 -13.41
N ILE A 248 7.58 -1.56 -14.00
CA ILE A 248 7.21 -0.15 -14.05
C ILE A 248 6.49 0.12 -15.38
N ASP A 249 5.26 0.65 -15.32
CA ASP A 249 4.54 1.10 -16.49
C ASP A 249 5.10 2.42 -17.00
N SER A 250 5.22 2.60 -18.33
CA SER A 250 5.81 3.81 -18.88
C SER A 250 5.12 4.25 -20.15
N HIS A 251 4.86 5.56 -20.24
CA HIS A 251 4.40 6.24 -21.44
C HIS A 251 5.50 7.14 -21.99
N VAL A 252 5.76 7.04 -23.29
CA VAL A 252 6.84 7.80 -23.95
C VAL A 252 6.24 8.89 -24.81
N ILE A 253 6.69 10.13 -24.63
CA ILE A 253 6.44 11.25 -25.53
C ILE A 253 7.79 11.72 -26.12
N ARG A 254 7.79 12.07 -27.41
CA ARG A 254 8.98 12.54 -28.12
C ARG A 254 8.94 14.02 -28.48
N ASP A 255 7.77 14.61 -28.46
CA ASP A 255 7.59 16.05 -28.60
C ASP A 255 7.25 16.64 -27.22
N PRO A 256 8.16 17.42 -26.61
CA PRO A 256 7.92 18.07 -25.32
C PRO A 256 6.72 19.02 -25.34
N GLY A 257 6.26 19.46 -26.52
CA GLY A 257 5.04 20.26 -26.67
C GLY A 257 3.76 19.53 -26.25
N THR A 258 3.76 18.19 -26.20
CA THR A 258 2.63 17.37 -25.75
C THR A 258 2.66 17.05 -24.26
N LEU A 259 3.65 17.56 -23.51
CA LEU A 259 3.90 17.21 -22.12
C LEU A 259 2.69 17.41 -21.20
N LEU A 260 2.03 18.55 -21.26
CA LEU A 260 0.89 18.85 -20.39
C LEU A 260 -0.29 17.91 -20.64
N HIS A 261 -0.60 17.65 -21.91
CA HIS A 261 -1.64 16.69 -22.28
C HIS A 261 -1.33 15.27 -21.81
N ALA A 262 -0.06 14.84 -21.93
CA ALA A 262 0.38 13.53 -21.45
C ALA A 262 0.29 13.41 -19.92
N LEU A 263 0.61 14.47 -19.19
CA LEU A 263 0.49 14.51 -17.73
C LEU A 263 -0.98 14.37 -17.27
N GLU A 264 -1.90 15.07 -17.92
CA GLU A 264 -3.33 15.00 -17.59
C GLU A 264 -3.94 13.63 -17.91
N SER A 265 -3.64 13.06 -19.07
CA SER A 265 -4.21 11.81 -19.55
C SER A 265 -3.58 10.59 -18.87
N TYR A 266 -2.25 10.57 -18.70
CA TYR A 266 -1.52 9.42 -18.17
C TYR A 266 -1.39 9.45 -16.65
N ARG A 267 -1.34 10.63 -16.00
CA ARG A 267 -1.18 10.85 -14.54
C ARG A 267 0.01 10.06 -13.97
N PRO A 268 1.25 10.38 -14.36
CA PRO A 268 2.43 9.66 -13.91
C PRO A 268 2.79 9.95 -12.45
N ASP A 269 3.51 9.03 -11.83
CA ASP A 269 4.12 9.19 -10.50
C ASP A 269 5.51 9.87 -10.58
N LEU A 270 6.14 9.87 -11.77
CA LEU A 270 7.47 10.43 -12.01
C LEU A 270 7.65 10.76 -13.50
N VAL A 271 8.42 11.80 -13.78
CA VAL A 271 8.84 12.15 -15.13
C VAL A 271 10.34 11.88 -15.30
N LEU A 272 10.69 11.06 -16.30
CA LEU A 272 12.06 10.99 -16.83
C LEU A 272 12.16 12.00 -17.97
N MET A 273 13.06 12.96 -17.86
CA MET A 273 13.17 14.10 -18.75
C MET A 273 14.55 14.19 -19.39
N ASP A 274 14.64 14.09 -20.71
CA ASP A 274 15.89 14.45 -21.39
C ASP A 274 16.17 15.94 -21.24
N MET A 275 17.42 16.28 -20.96
CA MET A 275 17.84 17.69 -20.86
C MET A 275 17.92 18.38 -22.21
N HIS A 276 18.33 17.66 -23.25
CA HIS A 276 18.59 18.19 -24.57
C HIS A 276 17.57 17.69 -25.58
N MET A 277 16.51 18.45 -25.78
CA MET A 277 15.47 18.13 -26.76
C MET A 277 15.30 19.27 -27.76
N PRO A 278 14.87 18.97 -29.00
CA PRO A 278 14.52 20.01 -29.97
C PRO A 278 13.36 20.88 -29.46
N ARG A 279 13.39 22.18 -29.77
CA ARG A 279 12.38 23.20 -29.45
C ARG A 279 12.38 23.67 -28.00
N PHE A 280 12.36 22.77 -27.01
CA PHE A 280 12.37 23.10 -25.58
C PHE A 280 13.34 22.18 -24.86
N SER A 281 14.18 22.74 -24.00
CA SER A 281 15.03 21.96 -23.10
C SER A 281 14.22 21.35 -21.95
N GLY A 282 14.72 20.26 -21.38
CA GLY A 282 14.10 19.66 -20.19
C GLY A 282 14.01 20.63 -19.01
N VAL A 283 14.97 21.57 -18.91
CA VAL A 283 14.97 22.61 -17.87
C VAL A 283 13.82 23.60 -18.06
N GLU A 284 13.58 24.04 -19.30
CA GLU A 284 12.44 24.95 -19.61
C GLU A 284 11.10 24.25 -19.35
N ALA A 285 10.97 22.98 -19.75
CA ALA A 285 9.79 22.18 -19.47
C ALA A 285 9.53 22.05 -17.95
N THR A 286 10.58 21.81 -17.16
CA THR A 286 10.47 21.74 -15.70
C THR A 286 10.03 23.08 -15.09
N ARG A 287 10.55 24.21 -15.56
CA ARG A 287 10.12 25.54 -15.09
C ARG A 287 8.62 25.77 -15.31
N VAL A 288 8.08 25.31 -16.43
CA VAL A 288 6.63 25.37 -16.70
C VAL A 288 5.87 24.50 -15.71
N LEU A 289 6.31 23.25 -15.49
CA LEU A 289 5.64 22.33 -14.56
C LEU A 289 5.64 22.87 -13.11
N ARG A 290 6.73 23.49 -12.66
CA ARG A 290 6.83 24.03 -11.30
C ARG A 290 5.95 25.28 -11.04
N GLN A 291 5.44 25.92 -12.09
CA GLN A 291 4.44 27.00 -11.99
C GLN A 291 3.01 26.46 -11.85
N MET A 292 2.78 25.20 -12.17
CA MET A 292 1.46 24.58 -12.10
C MET A 292 1.28 23.86 -10.76
N SER A 293 0.32 24.28 -9.94
CA SER A 293 0.08 23.74 -8.59
C SER A 293 -0.10 22.21 -8.56
N ALA A 294 -0.65 21.63 -9.63
CA ALA A 294 -0.85 20.18 -9.76
C ALA A 294 0.46 19.38 -9.87
N TYR A 295 1.56 20.01 -10.34
CA TYR A 295 2.82 19.31 -10.65
C TYR A 295 4.02 19.84 -9.87
N THR A 296 3.79 20.71 -8.87
CA THR A 296 4.86 21.33 -8.07
C THR A 296 5.75 20.31 -7.38
N THR A 297 5.17 19.18 -6.93
CA THR A 297 5.86 18.12 -6.17
C THR A 297 6.12 16.87 -7.00
N LEU A 298 5.67 16.80 -8.25
CA LEU A 298 5.89 15.64 -9.12
C LEU A 298 7.39 15.43 -9.34
N PRO A 299 7.97 14.25 -9.02
CA PRO A 299 9.39 14.01 -9.17
C PRO A 299 9.82 14.06 -10.63
N ILE A 300 10.92 14.76 -10.89
CA ILE A 300 11.55 14.88 -12.21
C ILE A 300 12.99 14.41 -12.12
N VAL A 301 13.30 13.32 -12.84
CA VAL A 301 14.67 12.80 -12.97
C VAL A 301 15.18 13.13 -14.37
N TYR A 302 16.27 13.89 -14.45
CA TYR A 302 16.86 14.24 -15.71
C TYR A 302 17.77 13.14 -16.26
N LEU A 303 17.72 12.97 -17.57
CA LEU A 303 18.65 12.17 -18.34
C LEU A 303 19.62 13.12 -19.05
N SER A 304 20.92 13.05 -18.73
CA SER A 304 21.92 14.03 -19.20
C SER A 304 23.15 13.35 -19.82
N GLY A 305 23.75 13.96 -20.82
CA GLY A 305 25.10 13.63 -21.26
C GLY A 305 26.15 14.05 -20.21
N ALA A 306 27.28 13.36 -20.15
CA ALA A 306 28.25 13.41 -19.05
C ALA A 306 29.00 14.74 -18.82
N SER A 307 28.76 15.83 -19.57
CA SER A 307 29.75 16.92 -19.66
C SER A 307 29.33 18.30 -19.09
N ASP A 308 28.09 18.51 -18.68
CA ASP A 308 27.66 19.87 -18.29
C ASP A 308 27.20 19.96 -16.84
N VAL A 309 28.17 20.03 -15.91
CA VAL A 309 27.95 20.20 -14.48
C VAL A 309 27.20 21.50 -14.18
N ALA A 310 27.45 22.58 -14.92
CA ALA A 310 26.79 23.87 -14.69
C ALA A 310 25.29 23.78 -14.97
N MET A 311 24.92 23.15 -16.07
CA MET A 311 23.51 22.93 -16.44
C MET A 311 22.82 21.96 -15.48
N GLN A 312 23.54 20.93 -14.98
CA GLN A 312 23.03 20.03 -13.94
C GLN A 312 22.69 20.79 -12.65
N VAL A 313 23.59 21.64 -12.18
CA VAL A 313 23.36 22.47 -10.99
C VAL A 313 22.18 23.42 -11.19
N GLU A 314 22.06 24.06 -12.35
CA GLU A 314 20.93 24.94 -12.66
C GLU A 314 19.61 24.20 -12.66
N ALA A 315 19.54 23.03 -13.30
CA ALA A 315 18.34 22.21 -13.36
C ALA A 315 17.87 21.72 -11.98
N LEU A 316 18.79 21.38 -11.05
CA LEU A 316 18.44 21.06 -9.65
C LEU A 316 17.87 22.30 -8.94
N ARG A 317 18.47 23.47 -9.13
CA ARG A 317 17.97 24.74 -8.53
C ARG A 317 16.57 25.12 -9.02
N LEU A 318 16.21 24.70 -10.22
CA LEU A 318 14.93 24.98 -10.86
C LEU A 318 13.85 23.91 -10.57
N GLY A 319 14.16 22.95 -9.72
CA GLY A 319 13.18 21.97 -9.21
C GLY A 319 13.27 20.57 -9.81
N GLY A 320 14.41 20.21 -10.44
CA GLY A 320 14.73 18.81 -10.72
C GLY A 320 15.15 18.07 -9.45
N ASP A 321 14.80 16.79 -9.36
CA ASP A 321 15.05 15.99 -8.15
C ASP A 321 16.32 15.17 -8.21
N GLN A 322 16.79 14.82 -9.39
CA GLN A 322 17.98 14.00 -9.60
C GLN A 322 18.42 13.99 -11.07
N PHE A 323 19.69 13.61 -11.30
CA PHE A 323 20.25 13.32 -12.61
C PHE A 323 20.64 11.88 -12.76
N LEU A 324 20.54 11.38 -13.99
CA LEU A 324 21.11 10.12 -14.42
C LEU A 324 21.90 10.38 -15.71
N THR A 325 23.21 10.08 -15.69
CA THR A 325 24.10 10.30 -16.83
C THR A 325 23.94 9.22 -17.88
N LYS A 326 23.80 9.61 -19.15
CA LYS A 326 23.86 8.70 -20.31
C LYS A 326 25.31 8.38 -20.68
N PRO A 327 25.67 7.10 -20.94
CA PRO A 327 24.87 5.90 -20.84
C PRO A 327 24.66 5.49 -19.36
N PHE A 328 23.43 5.16 -18.98
CA PHE A 328 23.08 4.76 -17.62
C PHE A 328 23.03 3.24 -17.46
N ASN A 329 23.25 2.80 -16.22
CA ASN A 329 23.04 1.40 -15.85
C ASN A 329 21.52 1.15 -15.69
N PRO A 330 20.95 0.12 -16.37
CA PRO A 330 19.51 -0.20 -16.28
C PRO A 330 19.01 -0.46 -14.85
N VAL A 331 19.78 -1.19 -14.05
CA VAL A 331 19.42 -1.50 -12.65
C VAL A 331 19.39 -0.21 -11.81
N LEU A 332 20.37 0.68 -12.02
CA LEU A 332 20.43 1.97 -11.32
C LEU A 332 19.24 2.88 -11.71
N LEU A 333 18.86 2.91 -12.99
CA LEU A 333 17.69 3.65 -13.46
C LEU A 333 16.43 3.17 -12.73
N ALA A 334 16.17 1.85 -12.73
CA ALA A 334 14.99 1.27 -12.10
C ALA A 334 14.98 1.51 -10.57
N ALA A 335 16.12 1.37 -9.90
CA ALA A 335 16.24 1.62 -8.47
C ALA A 335 15.94 3.10 -8.12
N ILE A 336 16.52 4.05 -8.85
CA ILE A 336 16.27 5.49 -8.66
C ILE A 336 14.78 5.80 -8.86
N VAL A 337 14.19 5.30 -9.95
CA VAL A 337 12.78 5.55 -10.28
C VAL A 337 11.87 5.00 -9.19
N LYS A 338 12.06 3.73 -8.75
CA LYS A 338 11.28 3.13 -7.66
C LYS A 338 11.39 3.95 -6.38
N THR A 339 12.59 4.22 -5.92
CA THR A 339 12.82 4.98 -4.66
C THR A 339 12.20 6.38 -4.71
N LYS A 340 12.28 7.07 -5.85
CA LYS A 340 11.70 8.41 -5.99
C LYS A 340 10.17 8.36 -6.01
N ILE A 341 9.57 7.39 -6.69
CA ILE A 341 8.11 7.20 -6.70
C ILE A 341 7.61 6.84 -5.30
N GLU A 342 8.28 5.92 -4.60
CA GLU A 342 7.90 5.52 -3.24
C GLU A 342 7.91 6.74 -2.29
N ARG A 343 8.99 7.53 -2.29
CA ARG A 343 9.08 8.76 -1.48
C ARG A 343 8.01 9.79 -1.86
N PHE A 344 7.74 9.96 -3.13
CA PHE A 344 6.70 10.87 -3.62
C PHE A 344 5.31 10.42 -3.16
N ARG A 345 5.00 9.13 -3.32
CA ARG A 345 3.74 8.56 -2.84
C ARG A 345 3.60 8.67 -1.32
N GLU A 346 4.68 8.46 -0.57
CA GLU A 346 4.71 8.64 0.88
C GLU A 346 4.45 10.11 1.28
N THR A 347 5.09 11.05 0.58
CA THR A 347 4.85 12.49 0.77
C THR A 347 3.40 12.86 0.43
N LEU A 348 2.85 12.37 -0.67
CA LEU A 348 1.45 12.58 -1.03
C LEU A 348 0.49 11.98 0.01
N ARG A 349 0.82 10.80 0.54
CA ARG A 349 0.04 10.18 1.62
C ARG A 349 0.06 11.05 2.87
N SER A 350 1.23 11.47 3.33
CA SER A 350 1.38 12.31 4.54
C SER A 350 0.69 13.67 4.40
N THR A 351 0.57 14.22 3.20
CA THR A 351 -0.13 15.49 2.95
C THR A 351 -1.63 15.35 2.74
N ARG A 352 -2.12 14.20 2.27
CA ARG A 352 -3.53 13.96 1.93
C ARG A 352 -4.25 13.05 2.91
N LEU A 353 -3.54 12.17 3.58
CA LEU A 353 -4.13 11.21 4.50
C LEU A 353 -3.97 11.67 5.94
N ASP A 354 -4.90 11.26 6.77
CA ASP A 354 -4.82 11.37 8.22
C ASP A 354 -3.88 10.30 8.77
N GLY A 355 -2.92 10.70 9.58
CA GLY A 355 -1.87 9.81 10.08
C GLY A 355 -2.37 8.69 10.99
N LEU A 356 -3.53 8.86 11.65
CA LEU A 356 -4.10 7.85 12.54
C LEU A 356 -4.94 6.81 11.79
N THR A 357 -5.68 7.23 10.77
CA THR A 357 -6.71 6.40 10.11
C THR A 357 -6.34 5.96 8.70
N GLY A 358 -5.36 6.63 8.07
CA GLY A 358 -5.06 6.45 6.66
C GLY A 358 -6.23 6.78 5.71
N LEU A 359 -7.24 7.52 6.20
CA LEU A 359 -8.31 8.12 5.40
C LEU A 359 -7.87 9.47 4.84
N LEU A 360 -8.66 10.05 3.93
CA LEU A 360 -8.43 11.44 3.55
C LEU A 360 -8.47 12.34 4.79
N ASN A 361 -7.50 13.25 4.92
CA ASN A 361 -7.53 14.26 5.96
C ASN A 361 -8.59 15.32 5.62
N HIS A 362 -8.88 16.22 6.56
CA HIS A 362 -9.88 17.28 6.41
C HIS A 362 -9.77 18.04 5.07
N THR A 363 -8.58 18.52 4.74
CA THR A 363 -8.35 19.33 3.53
C THR A 363 -8.56 18.51 2.25
N ALA A 364 -8.05 17.30 2.20
CA ALA A 364 -8.19 16.42 1.04
C ALA A 364 -9.63 15.93 0.86
N ALA A 365 -10.34 15.62 1.96
CA ALA A 365 -11.75 15.21 1.94
C ALA A 365 -12.65 16.34 1.41
N LYS A 366 -12.44 17.56 1.90
CA LYS A 366 -13.18 18.75 1.44
C LYS A 366 -12.92 19.05 -0.04
N SER A 367 -11.67 19.01 -0.48
CA SER A 367 -11.30 19.21 -1.88
C SER A 367 -11.91 18.13 -2.78
N ARG A 368 -11.89 16.87 -2.34
CA ARG A 368 -12.48 15.75 -3.08
C ARG A 368 -14.00 15.89 -3.20
N LEU A 369 -14.68 16.29 -2.12
CA LEU A 369 -16.13 16.53 -2.15
C LEU A 369 -16.49 17.64 -3.14
N HIS A 370 -15.75 18.76 -3.12
CA HIS A 370 -15.93 19.85 -4.11
C HIS A 370 -15.79 19.35 -5.56
N ALA A 371 -14.76 18.55 -5.82
CA ALA A 371 -14.56 17.98 -7.16
C ALA A 371 -15.69 17.02 -7.56
N MET A 372 -16.20 16.19 -6.62
CA MET A 372 -17.32 15.30 -6.87
C MET A 372 -18.58 16.07 -7.23
N VAL A 373 -18.94 17.08 -6.45
CA VAL A 373 -20.12 17.93 -6.71
C VAL A 373 -20.00 18.64 -8.06
N GLY A 374 -18.83 19.21 -8.37
CA GLY A 374 -18.58 19.92 -9.63
C GLY A 374 -18.62 19.03 -10.89
N GLN A 375 -18.49 17.72 -10.74
CA GLN A 375 -18.56 16.75 -11.84
C GLN A 375 -19.94 16.08 -11.99
N LEU A 376 -20.89 16.36 -11.07
CA LEU A 376 -22.20 15.74 -11.13
C LEU A 376 -23.04 16.32 -12.29
N PRO A 377 -23.71 15.47 -13.06
CA PRO A 377 -24.74 15.93 -13.98
C PRO A 377 -25.94 16.49 -13.20
N GLN A 378 -26.78 17.31 -13.87
CA GLN A 378 -27.97 17.94 -13.24
C GLN A 378 -28.91 16.98 -12.50
N HIS A 379 -28.93 15.71 -12.90
CA HIS A 379 -29.73 14.65 -12.27
C HIS A 379 -28.84 13.61 -11.54
N GLY A 380 -27.60 13.98 -11.22
CA GLY A 380 -26.70 13.10 -10.46
C GLY A 380 -27.20 12.92 -9.02
N MET A 381 -26.86 11.80 -8.41
CA MET A 381 -27.15 11.53 -7.00
C MET A 381 -25.83 11.50 -6.22
N LEU A 382 -25.78 12.24 -5.12
CA LEU A 382 -24.68 12.22 -4.16
C LEU A 382 -25.28 12.44 -2.77
N THR A 383 -24.98 11.53 -1.85
CA THR A 383 -25.38 11.70 -0.45
C THR A 383 -24.15 11.91 0.41
N VAL A 384 -24.12 12.99 1.17
CA VAL A 384 -23.07 13.34 2.12
C VAL A 384 -23.53 12.95 3.52
N ALA A 385 -22.65 12.31 4.30
CA ALA A 385 -22.88 11.99 5.69
C ALA A 385 -21.75 12.55 6.56
N MET A 386 -22.11 13.22 7.65
CA MET A 386 -21.23 13.55 8.76
C MET A 386 -21.47 12.53 9.87
N ILE A 387 -20.39 11.92 10.36
CA ILE A 387 -20.41 10.92 11.44
C ILE A 387 -19.57 11.44 12.59
N ASP A 388 -19.99 11.15 13.82
CA ASP A 388 -19.27 11.50 15.04
C ASP A 388 -19.43 10.37 16.06
N ILE A 389 -18.31 9.97 16.69
CA ILE A 389 -18.29 8.90 17.70
C ILE A 389 -18.92 9.41 18.98
N ASP A 390 -19.98 8.74 19.41
CA ASP A 390 -20.75 9.15 20.59
C ASP A 390 -19.90 9.04 21.86
N HIS A 391 -19.96 10.09 22.70
CA HIS A 391 -19.26 10.13 23.99
C HIS A 391 -17.74 9.93 23.92
N PHE A 392 -17.10 10.26 22.82
CA PHE A 392 -15.67 9.99 22.59
C PHE A 392 -14.78 10.61 23.65
N LYS A 393 -15.07 11.82 24.11
CA LYS A 393 -14.34 12.44 25.22
C LYS A 393 -14.39 11.57 26.48
N SER A 394 -15.56 11.00 26.81
CA SER A 394 -15.70 10.11 27.97
C SER A 394 -14.88 8.82 27.82
N ILE A 395 -14.76 8.30 26.58
CA ILE A 395 -13.91 7.15 26.29
C ILE A 395 -12.44 7.51 26.60
N ASN A 396 -11.95 8.64 26.11
CA ASN A 396 -10.59 9.10 26.38
C ASN A 396 -10.33 9.36 27.87
N ASP A 397 -11.28 10.01 28.53
CA ASP A 397 -11.14 10.36 29.96
C ASP A 397 -11.14 9.11 30.85
N THR A 398 -11.83 8.04 30.45
CA THR A 398 -11.98 6.80 31.24
C THR A 398 -10.89 5.77 30.93
N TYR A 399 -10.54 5.60 29.64
CA TYR A 399 -9.68 4.49 29.17
C TYR A 399 -8.34 4.97 28.58
N GLY A 400 -8.15 6.29 28.48
CA GLY A 400 -6.94 6.90 27.92
C GLY A 400 -6.99 7.05 26.39
N HIS A 401 -6.14 7.94 25.89
CA HIS A 401 -6.05 8.25 24.45
C HIS A 401 -5.73 7.04 23.57
N PRO A 402 -4.87 6.06 23.96
CA PRO A 402 -4.61 4.90 23.13
C PRO A 402 -5.87 4.06 22.81
N VAL A 403 -6.80 3.95 23.76
CA VAL A 403 -8.07 3.25 23.54
C VAL A 403 -8.99 4.09 22.64
N GLY A 404 -9.02 5.40 22.82
CA GLY A 404 -9.74 6.30 21.91
C GLY A 404 -9.22 6.21 20.46
N ASP A 405 -7.91 6.20 20.27
CA ASP A 405 -7.29 6.02 18.95
C ASP A 405 -7.68 4.68 18.33
N GLN A 406 -7.73 3.60 19.11
CA GLN A 406 -8.21 2.30 18.65
C GLN A 406 -9.67 2.35 18.17
N VAL A 407 -10.54 3.06 18.89
CA VAL A 407 -11.95 3.24 18.51
C VAL A 407 -12.08 4.02 17.19
N ILE A 408 -11.31 5.10 17.02
CA ILE A 408 -11.25 5.89 15.77
C ILE A 408 -10.78 5.00 14.61
N ARG A 409 -9.71 4.25 14.80
CA ARG A 409 -9.18 3.34 13.77
C ARG A 409 -10.20 2.28 13.40
N ALA A 410 -10.86 1.68 14.37
CA ALA A 410 -11.88 0.66 14.12
C ALA A 410 -13.03 1.19 13.26
N LEU A 411 -13.52 2.41 13.52
CA LEU A 411 -14.54 3.04 12.68
C LEU A 411 -14.00 3.31 11.25
N ALA A 412 -12.79 3.87 11.15
CA ALA A 412 -12.17 4.13 9.85
C ALA A 412 -12.08 2.85 8.98
N TRP A 413 -11.74 1.75 9.60
CA TRP A 413 -11.63 0.45 8.95
C TRP A 413 -12.97 -0.12 8.54
N LEU A 414 -13.93 -0.02 9.42
CA LEU A 414 -15.28 -0.46 9.10
C LEU A 414 -15.83 0.32 7.90
N LEU A 415 -15.61 1.63 7.87
CA LEU A 415 -15.97 2.48 6.73
C LEU A 415 -15.27 2.02 5.44
N LYS A 416 -13.95 1.83 5.47
CA LYS A 416 -13.19 1.30 4.32
C LYS A 416 -13.71 -0.06 3.85
N GLY A 417 -13.99 -0.98 4.76
CA GLY A 417 -14.44 -2.33 4.43
C GLY A 417 -15.90 -2.44 3.98
N ARG A 418 -16.71 -1.39 4.13
CA ARG A 418 -18.15 -1.40 3.81
C ARG A 418 -18.55 -0.44 2.69
N LEU A 419 -17.69 0.49 2.32
CA LEU A 419 -17.92 1.48 1.28
C LEU A 419 -17.06 1.18 0.05
N ARG A 420 -17.44 1.69 -1.11
CA ARG A 420 -16.78 1.46 -2.40
C ARG A 420 -15.55 2.37 -2.56
N SER A 421 -14.63 2.02 -3.44
CA SER A 421 -13.47 2.87 -3.80
C SER A 421 -13.87 4.20 -4.45
N SER A 422 -15.04 4.23 -5.08
CA SER A 422 -15.63 5.44 -5.67
C SER A 422 -16.18 6.40 -4.62
N ASP A 423 -16.52 5.90 -3.41
CA ASP A 423 -17.04 6.71 -2.33
C ASP A 423 -15.91 7.50 -1.67
N LEU A 424 -16.27 8.67 -1.14
CA LEU A 424 -15.34 9.48 -0.36
C LEU A 424 -15.42 9.06 1.10
N ILE A 425 -14.28 8.85 1.73
CA ILE A 425 -14.15 8.63 3.16
C ILE A 425 -13.00 9.50 3.67
N GLY A 426 -13.29 10.39 4.61
CA GLY A 426 -12.28 11.26 5.21
C GLY A 426 -12.48 11.42 6.71
N ARG A 427 -11.41 11.60 7.46
CA ARG A 427 -11.46 12.08 8.84
C ARG A 427 -11.53 13.60 8.81
N TYR A 428 -12.67 14.13 9.26
CA TYR A 428 -12.99 15.55 9.17
C TYR A 428 -12.55 16.33 10.40
N GLY A 429 -12.58 15.70 11.57
CA GLY A 429 -12.16 16.26 12.86
C GLY A 429 -11.50 15.21 13.74
N GLY A 430 -11.42 15.45 15.04
CA GLY A 430 -10.85 14.50 16.00
C GLY A 430 -11.52 13.13 15.98
N GLU A 431 -12.83 13.11 16.19
CA GLU A 431 -13.72 11.94 16.18
C GLU A 431 -14.76 11.97 15.05
N GLU A 432 -14.63 12.92 14.12
CA GLU A 432 -15.59 13.19 13.06
C GLU A 432 -15.13 12.66 11.71
N PHE A 433 -16.06 12.09 10.94
CA PHE A 433 -15.82 11.55 9.61
C PHE A 433 -16.78 12.14 8.59
N LEU A 434 -16.25 12.44 7.41
CA LEU A 434 -17.01 12.88 6.24
C LEU A 434 -17.05 11.74 5.22
N ILE A 435 -18.26 11.40 4.78
CA ILE A 435 -18.51 10.38 3.76
C ILE A 435 -19.31 11.00 2.63
N ALA A 436 -19.02 10.63 1.38
CA ALA A 436 -19.89 10.94 0.25
C ALA A 436 -20.11 9.70 -0.61
N LEU A 437 -21.36 9.30 -0.73
CA LEU A 437 -21.81 8.12 -1.48
C LEU A 437 -22.35 8.56 -2.84
N HIS A 438 -21.69 8.11 -3.90
CA HIS A 438 -22.03 8.47 -5.26
C HIS A 438 -23.08 7.52 -5.87
N GLY A 439 -24.08 8.06 -6.55
CA GLY A 439 -25.05 7.26 -7.32
C GLY A 439 -26.05 6.46 -6.47
N VAL A 440 -26.31 6.87 -5.22
CA VAL A 440 -27.29 6.21 -4.33
C VAL A 440 -28.33 7.20 -3.84
N SER A 441 -29.57 6.72 -3.63
CA SER A 441 -30.63 7.54 -3.03
C SER A 441 -30.37 7.78 -1.54
N PRO A 442 -30.99 8.83 -0.94
CA PRO A 442 -30.89 9.10 0.50
C PRO A 442 -31.28 7.89 1.37
N GLU A 443 -32.31 7.15 0.99
CA GLU A 443 -32.79 5.96 1.71
C GLU A 443 -31.80 4.79 1.62
N GLN A 444 -31.22 4.57 0.44
CA GLN A 444 -30.18 3.56 0.25
C GLN A 444 -28.94 3.93 1.05
N ALA A 445 -28.50 5.18 0.99
CA ALA A 445 -27.39 5.69 1.77
C ALA A 445 -27.63 5.52 3.28
N ARG A 446 -28.84 5.87 3.76
CA ARG A 446 -29.25 5.64 5.15
C ARG A 446 -29.12 4.19 5.55
N SER A 447 -29.59 3.27 4.71
CA SER A 447 -29.50 1.83 4.98
C SER A 447 -28.04 1.36 5.11
N VAL A 448 -27.14 1.87 4.25
CA VAL A 448 -25.70 1.57 4.30
C VAL A 448 -25.08 2.10 5.60
N ILE A 449 -25.29 3.38 5.91
CA ILE A 449 -24.71 4.01 7.11
C ILE A 449 -25.30 3.40 8.39
N ASP A 450 -26.60 3.08 8.43
CA ASP A 450 -27.22 2.45 9.60
C ASP A 450 -26.73 1.01 9.82
N ARG A 451 -26.42 0.27 8.76
CA ARG A 451 -25.76 -1.03 8.87
C ARG A 451 -24.37 -0.88 9.48
N ILE A 452 -23.57 0.07 8.98
CA ILE A 452 -22.22 0.36 9.53
C ILE A 452 -22.34 0.76 11.01
N ARG A 453 -23.33 1.57 11.38
CA ARG A 453 -23.55 1.97 12.76
C ARG A 453 -23.83 0.77 13.67
N ARG A 454 -24.68 -0.17 13.23
CA ARG A 454 -24.98 -1.39 13.99
C ARG A 454 -23.76 -2.30 14.12
N ASP A 455 -23.01 -2.47 13.03
CA ASP A 455 -21.77 -3.25 13.02
C ASP A 455 -20.75 -2.65 13.99
N PHE A 456 -20.59 -1.31 14.00
CA PHE A 456 -19.69 -0.61 14.92
C PHE A 456 -20.13 -0.74 16.38
N ALA A 457 -21.41 -0.60 16.67
CA ALA A 457 -21.97 -0.75 18.02
C ALA A 457 -21.79 -2.19 18.59
N ALA A 458 -21.71 -3.18 17.71
CA ALA A 458 -21.49 -4.57 18.09
C ALA A 458 -20.00 -4.91 18.29
N LEU A 459 -19.07 -4.06 17.82
CA LEU A 459 -17.64 -4.31 17.88
C LEU A 459 -17.09 -4.10 19.30
N PRO A 460 -16.50 -5.13 19.93
CA PRO A 460 -15.80 -4.96 21.20
C PRO A 460 -14.44 -4.30 20.99
N HIS A 461 -14.13 -3.25 21.72
CA HIS A 461 -12.83 -2.60 21.77
C HIS A 461 -12.10 -3.04 23.03
N ALA A 462 -10.99 -3.76 22.88
CA ALA A 462 -10.23 -4.29 24.02
C ALA A 462 -9.50 -3.19 24.79
N HIS A 463 -9.53 -3.28 26.13
CA HIS A 463 -8.72 -2.46 27.03
C HIS A 463 -8.27 -3.31 28.23
N PRO A 464 -7.30 -2.87 29.06
CA PRO A 464 -6.77 -3.67 30.16
C PRO A 464 -7.78 -4.19 31.18
N GLY A 465 -8.97 -3.58 31.28
CA GLY A 465 -10.06 -3.99 32.18
C GLY A 465 -11.20 -4.76 31.51
N GLY A 466 -11.05 -5.18 30.24
CA GLY A 466 -12.09 -5.90 29.51
C GLY A 466 -12.35 -5.34 28.10
N ALA A 467 -13.59 -5.25 27.68
CA ALA A 467 -13.98 -4.67 26.40
C ALA A 467 -15.04 -3.57 26.57
N LEU A 468 -14.90 -2.49 25.81
CA LEU A 468 -15.92 -1.44 25.70
C LEU A 468 -16.61 -1.51 24.34
N HIS A 469 -17.83 -1.01 24.28
CA HIS A 469 -18.58 -0.81 23.03
C HIS A 469 -18.75 0.69 22.80
N ALA A 470 -18.49 1.13 21.58
CA ALA A 470 -18.67 2.51 21.15
C ALA A 470 -19.80 2.58 20.12
N THR A 471 -20.49 3.71 20.07
CA THR A 471 -21.49 3.99 19.06
C THR A 471 -21.13 5.26 18.29
N PHE A 472 -21.78 5.49 17.17
CA PHE A 472 -21.71 6.77 16.51
C PHE A 472 -23.08 7.29 16.10
N SER A 473 -23.19 8.59 15.95
CA SER A 473 -24.32 9.28 15.34
C SER A 473 -23.95 9.77 13.95
N ALA A 474 -24.92 9.84 13.05
CA ALA A 474 -24.72 10.35 11.70
C ALA A 474 -25.84 11.29 11.27
N GLY A 475 -25.47 12.34 10.54
CA GLY A 475 -26.39 13.22 9.85
C GLY A 475 -26.13 13.20 8.35
N MET A 476 -27.14 13.25 7.53
CA MET A 476 -27.05 13.10 6.08
C MET A 476 -27.79 14.20 5.33
N SER A 477 -27.23 14.58 4.18
CA SER A 477 -27.83 15.49 3.20
C SER A 477 -27.60 14.98 1.78
N SER A 478 -28.42 15.37 0.82
CA SER A 478 -28.33 14.81 -0.54
C SER A 478 -28.47 15.88 -1.61
N TYR A 479 -27.59 15.80 -2.64
CA TYR A 479 -27.71 16.54 -3.89
C TYR A 479 -28.95 16.05 -4.69
N PRO A 480 -29.69 16.88 -5.43
CA PRO A 480 -29.30 18.24 -5.84
C PRO A 480 -29.77 19.39 -4.92
N MET A 481 -30.39 19.12 -3.83
CA MET A 481 -30.82 20.18 -2.92
C MET A 481 -30.36 19.88 -1.49
N PRO A 482 -29.27 20.50 -1.05
CA PRO A 482 -28.49 21.60 -1.66
C PRO A 482 -27.52 21.16 -2.80
N ASP A 483 -27.04 22.14 -3.59
CA ASP A 483 -26.26 21.96 -4.80
C ASP A 483 -24.74 22.22 -4.64
N THR A 484 -24.31 22.67 -3.46
CA THR A 484 -22.90 22.95 -3.17
C THR A 484 -22.32 21.99 -2.12
N ALA A 485 -21.03 21.70 -2.22
CA ALA A 485 -20.34 20.89 -1.24
C ALA A 485 -20.40 21.48 0.19
N ALA A 486 -20.34 22.81 0.30
CA ALA A 486 -20.42 23.50 1.59
C ALA A 486 -21.80 23.34 2.23
N SER A 487 -22.87 23.63 1.50
CA SER A 487 -24.25 23.51 2.00
C SER A 487 -24.64 22.06 2.28
N LEU A 488 -24.14 21.09 1.47
CA LEU A 488 -24.32 19.66 1.76
C LEU A 488 -23.68 19.29 3.10
N THR A 489 -22.45 19.74 3.36
CA THR A 489 -21.76 19.45 4.63
C THR A 489 -22.48 20.11 5.81
N GLU A 490 -22.91 21.37 5.68
CA GLU A 490 -23.61 22.13 6.72
C GLU A 490 -24.96 21.50 7.11
N LEU A 491 -25.77 21.07 6.12
CA LEU A 491 -27.03 20.38 6.39
C LEU A 491 -26.82 18.99 7.01
N ALA A 492 -25.76 18.26 6.56
CA ALA A 492 -25.42 16.98 7.18
C ALA A 492 -25.00 17.17 8.65
N ASP A 493 -24.22 18.21 8.97
CA ASP A 493 -23.84 18.56 10.35
C ASP A 493 -25.05 18.92 11.20
N GLY A 494 -25.98 19.73 10.67
CA GLY A 494 -27.26 20.04 11.33
C GLY A 494 -28.06 18.78 11.65
N ALA A 495 -28.16 17.84 10.75
CA ALA A 495 -28.83 16.55 10.97
C ALA A 495 -28.07 15.68 12.01
N LEU A 496 -26.72 15.70 12.01
CA LEU A 496 -25.92 15.04 13.03
C LEU A 496 -26.19 15.60 14.44
N LEU A 497 -26.27 16.91 14.56
CA LEU A 497 -26.63 17.55 15.82
C LEU A 497 -28.02 17.11 16.29
N GLN A 498 -28.99 16.97 15.37
CA GLN A 498 -30.32 16.42 15.66
C GLN A 498 -30.23 14.96 16.13
N ALA A 499 -29.42 14.09 15.46
CA ALA A 499 -29.20 12.72 15.87
C ALA A 499 -28.66 12.62 17.31
N LYS A 500 -27.69 13.48 17.67
CA LYS A 500 -27.15 13.58 19.03
C LYS A 500 -28.20 14.00 20.06
N ARG A 501 -29.09 14.98 19.73
CA ARG A 501 -30.17 15.44 20.62
C ARG A 501 -31.27 14.40 20.82
N LEU A 502 -31.58 13.61 19.81
CA LEU A 502 -32.60 12.55 19.86
C LEU A 502 -32.13 11.27 20.59
N GLY A 503 -30.97 11.28 21.21
CA GLY A 503 -30.47 10.16 22.04
C GLY A 503 -29.30 9.39 21.45
N ARG A 504 -28.66 9.93 20.43
CA ARG A 504 -27.45 9.35 19.80
C ARG A 504 -27.69 7.98 19.12
N ASN A 505 -26.60 7.33 18.71
CA ASN A 505 -26.60 5.99 18.09
C ASN A 505 -27.68 5.85 17.00
N ARG A 506 -27.74 6.79 16.06
CA ARG A 506 -28.74 6.86 14.98
C ARG A 506 -28.26 7.63 13.77
N VAL A 507 -29.02 7.49 12.70
CA VAL A 507 -28.81 8.19 11.43
C VAL A 507 -30.02 9.08 11.17
N GLU A 508 -29.82 10.39 11.05
CA GLU A 508 -30.86 11.36 10.70
C GLU A 508 -30.58 11.95 9.32
N ILE A 509 -31.64 12.22 8.56
CA ILE A 509 -31.55 12.87 7.24
C ILE A 509 -31.99 14.31 7.41
N ALA A 510 -31.23 15.26 6.88
CA ALA A 510 -31.61 16.65 6.88
C ALA A 510 -32.96 16.85 6.17
N ALA A 511 -33.88 17.57 6.80
CA ALA A 511 -35.08 18.02 6.12
C ALA A 511 -34.65 18.99 5.01
N VAL A 512 -35.11 18.76 3.79
CA VAL A 512 -34.94 19.71 2.70
C VAL A 512 -35.81 20.91 3.02
N PRO A 513 -35.27 22.15 3.06
CA PRO A 513 -36.05 23.35 3.36
C PRO A 513 -37.10 23.63 2.30
#